data_37ec4d7036dd6f8e32b2f1e6f44ae2db
#
_entry.id   37ec4d7036dd6f8e32b2f1e6f44ae2db
#
_cell.length_a   1.000
_cell.length_b   1.000
_cell.length_c   1.000
_cell.angle_alpha   90.00
_cell.angle_beta   90.00
_cell.angle_gamma   90.00
#
_symmetry.space_group_name_H-M   'P 1'
#
loop_
_entity.id
_entity.type
_entity.pdbx_description
1 polymer ?
#
loop_
_entity_poly.entity_id
_entity_poly.type
_entity_poly.pdbx_seq_one_letter_code
_entity_poly.pdbx_strand_id
1 'polypeptide(L)'
;TDQAIKDRLAVTCDNQPFIASAKMVLIFCADYRRWHRKFRLAGCDGGDVPAPELSDLLLAASDAVIAAHAACTAAESLGVGSCYIGDILENFEEHRALLKLPPQTAPVCMLVFGYPTTQQRERRQTTRFSRESIVFENGYRELTEDELLEMMPNERTQALYTRKYSSAFAREMVRSTKEIFKHWNRKD
;
A
#
# COMPACT_ATOMS: atom_id res chain seq x y z
N THR A 1 13.30 -9.60 -7.07
CA THR A 1 13.50 -9.99 -8.50
C THR A 1 13.33 -11.49 -8.76
N ASP A 2 13.00 -12.28 -7.75
CA ASP A 2 12.67 -13.71 -7.91
C ASP A 2 11.41 -13.85 -8.77
N GLN A 3 11.51 -14.64 -9.87
CA GLN A 3 10.42 -14.75 -10.83
C GLN A 3 9.22 -15.49 -10.25
N ALA A 4 9.43 -16.55 -9.48
CA ALA A 4 8.34 -17.31 -8.88
C ALA A 4 7.54 -16.48 -7.88
N ILE A 5 8.21 -15.62 -7.11
CA ILE A 5 7.55 -14.66 -6.22
C ILE A 5 6.73 -13.64 -7.03
N LYS A 6 7.28 -13.09 -8.12
CA LYS A 6 6.55 -12.13 -8.96
C LYS A 6 5.33 -12.77 -9.64
N ASP A 7 5.47 -13.99 -10.12
CA ASP A 7 4.37 -14.74 -10.75
C ASP A 7 3.24 -14.98 -9.75
N ARG A 8 3.57 -15.34 -8.50
CA ARG A 8 2.55 -15.50 -7.45
C ARG A 8 1.91 -14.17 -7.07
N LEU A 9 2.68 -13.11 -6.90
CA LEU A 9 2.15 -11.77 -6.63
C LEU A 9 1.24 -11.27 -7.75
N ALA A 10 1.56 -11.56 -9.01
CA ALA A 10 0.71 -11.20 -10.13
C ALA A 10 -0.70 -11.82 -10.02
N VAL A 11 -0.80 -13.05 -9.52
CA VAL A 11 -2.08 -13.74 -9.30
C VAL A 11 -2.79 -13.20 -8.06
N THR A 12 -2.09 -13.09 -6.95
CA THR A 12 -2.69 -12.73 -5.65
C THR A 12 -3.01 -11.24 -5.50
N CYS A 13 -2.45 -10.41 -6.36
CA CYS A 13 -2.75 -8.99 -6.48
C CYS A 13 -3.66 -8.73 -7.70
N ASP A 14 -4.86 -9.29 -7.69
CA ASP A 14 -5.94 -9.03 -8.66
C ASP A 14 -5.61 -9.45 -10.12
N ASN A 15 -4.89 -10.56 -10.30
CA ASN A 15 -4.51 -11.11 -11.61
C ASN A 15 -3.88 -10.08 -12.55
N GLN A 16 -2.86 -9.37 -12.09
CA GLN A 16 -2.16 -8.32 -12.83
C GLN A 16 -0.85 -8.82 -13.44
N PRO A 17 -0.84 -9.31 -14.70
CA PRO A 17 0.34 -9.97 -15.30
C PRO A 17 1.55 -9.05 -15.47
N PHE A 18 1.37 -7.72 -15.47
CA PHE A 18 2.48 -6.79 -15.54
C PHE A 18 3.38 -6.82 -14.29
N ILE A 19 2.89 -7.31 -13.14
CA ILE A 19 3.69 -7.53 -11.93
C ILE A 19 4.74 -8.61 -12.21
N ALA A 20 4.34 -9.72 -12.83
CA ALA A 20 5.26 -10.80 -13.22
C ALA A 20 6.31 -10.35 -14.23
N SER A 21 5.93 -9.50 -15.19
CA SER A 21 6.82 -8.99 -16.23
C SER A 21 7.71 -7.82 -15.79
N ALA A 22 7.42 -7.20 -14.64
CA ALA A 22 8.19 -6.09 -14.11
C ALA A 22 9.67 -6.46 -13.90
N LYS A 23 10.59 -5.56 -14.26
CA LYS A 23 12.02 -5.78 -14.05
C LYS A 23 12.40 -5.80 -12.57
N MET A 24 11.73 -4.98 -11.77
CA MET A 24 11.93 -4.90 -10.33
C MET A 24 10.59 -4.71 -9.62
N VAL A 25 10.44 -5.37 -8.50
CA VAL A 25 9.32 -5.20 -7.57
C VAL A 25 9.89 -4.90 -6.20
N LEU A 26 9.43 -3.83 -5.56
CA LEU A 26 9.73 -3.47 -4.18
C LEU A 26 8.46 -3.53 -3.35
N ILE A 27 8.52 -4.19 -2.21
CA ILE A 27 7.43 -4.24 -1.23
C ILE A 27 7.89 -3.49 0.01
N PHE A 28 7.16 -2.43 0.32
CA PHE A 28 7.43 -1.59 1.48
C PHE A 28 6.60 -2.08 2.65
N CYS A 29 7.29 -2.41 3.74
CA CYS A 29 6.68 -2.98 4.92
C CYS A 29 6.77 -2.03 6.11
N ALA A 30 5.70 -1.93 6.88
CA ALA A 30 5.77 -1.49 8.25
C ALA A 30 6.55 -2.53 9.05
N ASP A 31 7.56 -2.10 9.82
CA ASP A 31 8.44 -2.98 10.58
C ASP A 31 8.74 -2.40 11.97
N TYR A 32 7.98 -2.86 12.95
CA TYR A 32 8.24 -2.54 14.35
C TYR A 32 9.18 -3.57 15.02
N ARG A 33 9.29 -4.78 14.45
CA ARG A 33 10.04 -5.88 15.02
C ARG A 33 11.49 -5.52 15.37
N ARG A 34 12.16 -4.76 14.50
CA ARG A 34 13.54 -4.30 14.74
C ARG A 34 13.63 -3.46 16.00
N TRP A 35 12.70 -2.52 16.16
CA TRP A 35 12.65 -1.64 17.32
C TRP A 35 12.26 -2.40 18.58
N HIS A 36 11.24 -3.23 18.55
CA HIS A 36 10.81 -4.06 19.66
C HIS A 36 11.97 -4.91 20.20
N ARG A 37 12.70 -5.60 19.32
CA ARG A 37 13.90 -6.35 19.68
C ARG A 37 15.01 -5.46 20.23
N LYS A 38 15.25 -4.29 19.63
CA LYS A 38 16.27 -3.35 20.10
C LYS A 38 15.95 -2.81 21.49
N PHE A 39 14.70 -2.47 21.76
CA PHE A 39 14.25 -2.01 23.08
C PHE A 39 14.43 -3.09 24.14
N ARG A 40 14.06 -4.32 23.86
CA ARG A 40 14.30 -5.46 24.76
C ARG A 40 15.78 -5.66 25.06
N LEU A 41 16.64 -5.62 24.04
CA LEU A 41 18.10 -5.75 24.21
C LEU A 41 18.70 -4.58 24.97
N ALA A 42 18.09 -3.41 24.94
CA ALA A 42 18.50 -2.24 25.71
C ALA A 42 17.97 -2.24 27.15
N GLY A 43 17.16 -3.25 27.53
CA GLY A 43 16.59 -3.35 28.87
C GLY A 43 15.46 -2.36 29.14
N CYS A 44 14.84 -1.78 28.09
CA CYS A 44 13.68 -0.94 28.27
C CYS A 44 12.56 -1.71 29.00
N ASP A 45 11.82 -1.06 29.89
CA ASP A 45 10.78 -1.66 30.72
C ASP A 45 11.21 -2.98 31.40
N GLY A 46 12.47 -3.06 31.83
CA GLY A 46 13.00 -4.29 32.41
C GLY A 46 13.07 -5.48 31.45
N GLY A 47 12.94 -5.21 30.14
CA GLY A 47 12.91 -6.21 29.06
C GLY A 47 11.51 -6.69 28.67
N ASP A 48 10.46 -6.27 29.38
CA ASP A 48 9.05 -6.57 29.04
C ASP A 48 8.41 -5.44 28.22
N VAL A 49 8.98 -5.20 27.04
CA VAL A 49 8.48 -4.20 26.10
C VAL A 49 7.09 -4.62 25.59
N PRO A 50 6.07 -3.75 25.64
CA PRO A 50 4.74 -4.07 25.15
C PRO A 50 4.74 -4.39 23.65
N ALA A 51 3.79 -5.23 23.22
CA ALA A 51 3.54 -5.47 21.81
C ALA A 51 3.07 -4.19 21.13
N PRO A 52 3.37 -4.00 19.83
CA PRO A 52 2.90 -2.82 19.10
C PRO A 52 1.39 -2.85 18.91
N GLU A 53 0.79 -1.67 18.95
CA GLU A 53 -0.63 -1.45 18.75
C GLU A 53 -0.91 -0.71 17.43
N LEU A 54 -2.15 -0.25 17.25
CA LEU A 54 -2.58 0.42 16.01
C LEU A 54 -1.81 1.72 15.74
N SER A 55 -1.48 2.48 16.78
CA SER A 55 -0.68 3.71 16.65
C SER A 55 0.68 3.44 16.03
N ASP A 56 1.34 2.36 16.47
CA ASP A 56 2.65 1.97 15.96
C ASP A 56 2.56 1.50 14.50
N LEU A 57 1.47 0.80 14.15
CA LEU A 57 1.22 0.39 12.77
C LEU A 57 1.03 1.60 11.86
N LEU A 58 0.24 2.60 12.29
CA LEU A 58 0.00 3.81 11.51
C LEU A 58 1.30 4.61 11.28
N LEU A 59 2.14 4.75 12.29
CA LEU A 59 3.43 5.43 12.17
C LEU A 59 4.38 4.66 11.24
N ALA A 60 4.54 3.36 11.45
CA ALA A 60 5.40 2.53 10.62
C ALA A 60 4.90 2.42 9.17
N ALA A 61 3.58 2.44 8.95
CA ALA A 61 2.99 2.50 7.62
C ALA A 61 3.28 3.83 6.93
N SER A 62 3.21 4.94 7.66
CA SER A 62 3.58 6.27 7.14
C SER A 62 5.04 6.32 6.68
N ASP A 63 5.96 5.79 7.47
CA ASP A 63 7.38 5.68 7.11
C ASP A 63 7.57 4.84 5.83
N ALA A 64 6.87 3.72 5.72
CA ALA A 64 6.93 2.85 4.55
C ALA A 64 6.43 3.56 3.27
N VAL A 65 5.33 4.33 3.37
CA VAL A 65 4.78 5.09 2.24
C VAL A 65 5.71 6.24 1.83
N ILE A 66 6.33 6.95 2.79
CA ILE A 66 7.31 8.00 2.51
C ILE A 66 8.51 7.40 1.75
N ALA A 67 9.03 6.27 2.22
CA ALA A 67 10.13 5.57 1.55
C ALA A 67 9.74 5.10 0.13
N ALA A 68 8.52 4.60 -0.04
CA ALA A 68 7.99 4.20 -1.35
C ALA A 68 7.90 5.39 -2.31
N HIS A 69 7.41 6.52 -1.83
CA HIS A 69 7.32 7.73 -2.67
C HIS A 69 8.70 8.27 -3.04
N ALA A 70 9.65 8.27 -2.12
CA ALA A 70 11.03 8.63 -2.42
C ALA A 70 11.64 7.72 -3.50
N ALA A 71 11.41 6.40 -3.41
CA ALA A 71 11.86 5.44 -4.43
C ALA A 71 11.19 5.69 -5.80
N CYS A 72 9.90 6.01 -5.80
CA CYS A 72 9.16 6.36 -7.02
C CYS A 72 9.77 7.61 -7.70
N THR A 73 10.00 8.68 -6.94
CA THR A 73 10.59 9.93 -7.43
C THR A 73 12.02 9.72 -7.95
N ALA A 74 12.82 8.96 -7.22
CA ALA A 74 14.19 8.62 -7.65
C ALA A 74 14.19 7.79 -8.95
N ALA A 75 13.29 6.82 -9.09
CA ALA A 75 13.15 6.03 -10.32
C ALA A 75 12.76 6.91 -11.51
N GLU A 76 11.81 7.82 -11.33
CA GLU A 76 11.37 8.74 -12.37
C GLU A 76 12.51 9.66 -12.85
N SER A 77 13.36 10.16 -11.95
CA SER A 77 14.54 10.94 -12.30
C SER A 77 15.56 10.20 -13.17
N LEU A 78 15.51 8.85 -13.14
CA LEU A 78 16.32 7.96 -13.97
C LEU A 78 15.60 7.47 -15.24
N GLY A 79 14.42 8.00 -15.54
CA GLY A 79 13.59 7.58 -16.66
C GLY A 79 12.92 6.21 -16.47
N VAL A 80 12.85 5.71 -15.25
CA VAL A 80 12.19 4.46 -14.89
C VAL A 80 10.77 4.75 -14.40
N GLY A 81 9.77 4.16 -15.07
CA GLY A 81 8.38 4.26 -14.65
C GLY A 81 8.07 3.35 -13.48
N SER A 82 7.06 3.70 -12.70
CA SER A 82 6.59 2.92 -11.56
C SER A 82 5.06 2.86 -11.50
N CYS A 83 4.54 1.85 -10.79
CA CYS A 83 3.12 1.76 -10.46
C CYS A 83 2.95 1.23 -9.04
N TYR A 84 2.13 1.94 -8.26
CA TYR A 84 1.70 1.48 -6.93
C TYR A 84 0.67 0.36 -7.05
N ILE A 85 0.86 -0.69 -6.29
CA ILE A 85 -0.04 -1.84 -6.18
C ILE A 85 -0.54 -1.91 -4.74
N GLY A 86 -1.80 -1.51 -4.54
CA GLY A 86 -2.48 -1.58 -3.24
C GLY A 86 -2.98 -2.97 -2.91
N ASP A 87 -3.18 -3.80 -3.92
CA ASP A 87 -3.72 -5.16 -3.80
C ASP A 87 -2.79 -6.09 -2.98
N ILE A 88 -1.58 -5.65 -2.66
CA ILE A 88 -0.70 -6.34 -1.70
C ILE A 88 -1.35 -6.51 -0.31
N LEU A 89 -2.39 -5.72 -0.01
CA LEU A 89 -3.14 -5.78 1.25
C LEU A 89 -4.28 -6.81 1.23
N GLU A 90 -4.66 -7.36 0.06
CA GLU A 90 -5.88 -8.17 -0.10
C GLU A 90 -5.75 -9.62 0.41
N ASN A 91 -4.58 -10.23 0.26
CA ASN A 91 -4.31 -11.64 0.57
C ASN A 91 -3.13 -11.76 1.53
N PHE A 92 -3.22 -11.11 2.68
CA PHE A 92 -2.11 -11.00 3.62
C PHE A 92 -1.55 -12.37 4.04
N GLU A 93 -2.38 -13.36 4.27
CA GLU A 93 -1.94 -14.69 4.73
C GLU A 93 -1.01 -15.35 3.71
N GLU A 94 -1.32 -15.22 2.41
CA GLU A 94 -0.47 -15.70 1.34
C GLU A 94 0.81 -14.86 1.21
N HIS A 95 0.67 -13.53 1.22
CA HIS A 95 1.82 -12.62 1.10
C HIS A 95 2.77 -12.78 2.28
N ARG A 96 2.24 -12.95 3.49
CA ARG A 96 3.06 -13.25 4.67
C ARG A 96 3.88 -14.52 4.51
N ALA A 97 3.26 -15.60 4.02
CA ALA A 97 3.94 -16.88 3.81
C ALA A 97 4.98 -16.77 2.68
N LEU A 98 4.59 -16.18 1.54
CA LEU A 98 5.44 -16.00 0.36
C LEU A 98 6.70 -15.17 0.69
N LEU A 99 6.53 -14.09 1.43
CA LEU A 99 7.59 -13.14 1.79
C LEU A 99 8.27 -13.48 3.13
N LYS A 100 7.82 -14.53 3.81
CA LYS A 100 8.33 -14.97 5.12
C LYS A 100 8.33 -13.84 6.15
N LEU A 101 7.25 -13.06 6.19
CA LEU A 101 7.14 -11.93 7.09
C LEU A 101 7.01 -12.41 8.55
N PRO A 102 7.92 -11.99 9.44
CA PRO A 102 7.82 -12.32 10.86
C PRO A 102 6.72 -11.49 11.56
N PRO A 103 6.31 -11.85 12.78
CA PRO A 103 5.43 -11.00 13.60
C PRO A 103 5.92 -9.56 13.68
N GLN A 104 5.01 -8.61 13.88
CA GLN A 104 5.28 -7.17 13.98
C GLN A 104 5.84 -6.56 12.68
N THR A 105 5.57 -7.22 11.54
CA THR A 105 5.81 -6.69 10.19
C THR A 105 4.57 -6.88 9.32
N ALA A 106 4.30 -5.91 8.45
CA ALA A 106 3.17 -5.98 7.53
C ALA A 106 3.52 -5.26 6.21
N PRO A 107 3.10 -5.79 5.05
CA PRO A 107 3.22 -5.05 3.80
C PRO A 107 2.27 -3.85 3.84
N VAL A 108 2.70 -2.72 3.29
CA VAL A 108 1.92 -1.49 3.21
C VAL A 108 1.57 -1.16 1.78
N CYS A 109 2.55 -1.18 0.91
CA CYS A 109 2.38 -0.99 -0.52
C CYS A 109 3.47 -1.72 -1.29
N MET A 110 3.20 -1.97 -2.56
CA MET A 110 4.16 -2.54 -3.50
C MET A 110 4.34 -1.58 -4.67
N LEU A 111 5.58 -1.43 -5.14
CA LEU A 111 5.93 -0.72 -6.37
C LEU A 111 6.50 -1.69 -7.37
N VAL A 112 5.99 -1.64 -8.58
CA VAL A 112 6.60 -2.29 -9.75
C VAL A 112 7.30 -1.24 -10.61
N PHE A 113 8.46 -1.61 -11.16
CA PHE A 113 9.31 -0.70 -11.94
C PHE A 113 9.61 -1.28 -13.31
N GLY A 114 9.66 -0.40 -14.30
CA GLY A 114 10.02 -0.75 -15.66
C GLY A 114 10.21 0.49 -16.54
N TYR A 115 10.84 0.32 -17.69
CA TYR A 115 10.90 1.40 -18.66
C TYR A 115 9.53 1.57 -19.33
N PRO A 116 8.98 2.80 -19.37
CA PRO A 116 7.69 3.05 -19.98
C PRO A 116 7.73 2.78 -21.48
N THR A 117 6.69 2.12 -21.99
CA THR A 117 6.49 1.96 -23.43
C THR A 117 6.16 3.30 -24.08
N THR A 118 6.28 3.40 -25.41
CA THR A 118 5.87 4.60 -26.18
C THR A 118 4.42 4.98 -25.85
N GLN A 119 3.51 3.99 -25.85
CA GLN A 119 2.12 4.21 -25.49
C GLN A 119 1.94 4.82 -24.09
N GLN A 120 2.74 4.39 -23.10
CA GLN A 120 2.67 4.93 -21.74
C GLN A 120 3.21 6.35 -21.65
N ARG A 121 4.21 6.69 -22.46
CA ARG A 121 4.78 8.05 -22.50
C ARG A 121 3.84 9.05 -23.18
N GLU A 122 3.15 8.62 -24.22
CA GLU A 122 2.31 9.46 -25.07
C GLU A 122 0.84 9.52 -24.62
N ARG A 123 0.42 8.63 -23.70
CA ARG A 123 -0.97 8.64 -23.24
C ARG A 123 -1.30 9.93 -22.53
N ARG A 124 -2.54 10.41 -22.75
CA ARG A 124 -3.09 11.53 -22.00
C ARG A 124 -3.05 11.23 -20.51
N GLN A 125 -2.59 12.16 -19.71
CA GLN A 125 -2.60 12.05 -18.26
C GLN A 125 -4.04 11.95 -17.73
N THR A 126 -4.25 11.14 -16.70
CA THR A 126 -5.54 11.07 -16.02
C THR A 126 -5.86 12.39 -15.35
N THR A 127 -7.13 12.80 -15.47
CA THR A 127 -7.65 13.97 -14.75
C THR A 127 -7.42 13.83 -13.25
N ARG A 128 -6.96 14.89 -12.62
CA ARG A 128 -6.83 15.01 -11.16
C ARG A 128 -8.03 15.77 -10.61
N PHE A 129 -8.31 15.59 -9.34
CA PHE A 129 -9.27 16.42 -8.62
C PHE A 129 -8.78 17.87 -8.58
N SER A 130 -9.71 18.81 -8.49
CA SER A 130 -9.36 20.20 -8.26
C SER A 130 -8.69 20.36 -6.89
N ARG A 131 -7.87 21.39 -6.74
CA ARG A 131 -7.24 21.70 -5.46
C ARG A 131 -8.26 21.94 -4.35
N GLU A 132 -9.31 22.64 -4.69
CA GLU A 132 -10.39 23.04 -3.80
C GLU A 132 -11.17 21.85 -3.23
N SER A 133 -11.14 20.71 -3.94
CA SER A 133 -11.79 19.45 -3.50
C SER A 133 -10.93 18.62 -2.53
N ILE A 134 -9.62 18.90 -2.41
CA ILE A 134 -8.69 18.06 -1.65
C ILE A 134 -7.77 18.84 -0.70
N VAL A 135 -7.72 20.15 -0.78
CA VAL A 135 -6.90 21.00 0.08
C VAL A 135 -7.77 22.03 0.77
N PHE A 136 -7.82 21.97 2.09
CA PHE A 136 -8.58 22.89 2.94
C PHE A 136 -7.63 23.69 3.82
N GLU A 137 -7.82 24.99 3.86
CA GLU A 137 -7.00 25.89 4.68
C GLU A 137 -7.59 26.00 6.10
N ASN A 138 -6.73 25.83 7.11
CA ASN A 138 -7.05 25.97 8.54
C ASN A 138 -8.10 25.01 9.12
N GLY A 139 -8.82 24.24 8.30
CA GLY A 139 -9.85 23.32 8.80
C GLY A 139 -10.52 22.55 7.66
N TYR A 140 -11.11 21.42 8.01
CA TYR A 140 -11.90 20.64 7.07
C TYR A 140 -13.24 21.32 6.80
N ARG A 141 -13.72 21.30 5.56
CA ARG A 141 -15.09 21.66 5.20
C ARG A 141 -15.77 20.54 4.42
N GLU A 142 -17.05 20.40 4.61
CA GLU A 142 -17.86 19.55 3.74
C GLU A 142 -17.92 20.14 2.32
N LEU A 143 -17.82 19.26 1.32
CA LEU A 143 -18.13 19.63 -0.05
C LEU A 143 -19.64 19.62 -0.25
N THR A 144 -20.16 20.54 -1.06
CA THR A 144 -21.55 20.52 -1.48
C THR A 144 -21.82 19.37 -2.43
N GLU A 145 -23.10 19.04 -2.65
CA GLU A 145 -23.49 18.00 -3.61
C GLU A 145 -23.00 18.33 -5.03
N ASP A 146 -23.09 19.59 -5.45
CA ASP A 146 -22.62 20.03 -6.75
C ASP A 146 -21.10 19.87 -6.89
N GLU A 147 -20.31 20.26 -5.87
CA GLU A 147 -18.85 20.06 -5.85
C GLU A 147 -18.48 18.57 -5.92
N LEU A 148 -19.22 17.69 -5.24
CA LEU A 148 -19.00 16.24 -5.31
C LEU A 148 -19.32 15.66 -6.69
N LEU A 149 -20.38 16.14 -7.36
CA LEU A 149 -20.73 15.73 -8.71
C LEU A 149 -19.69 16.19 -9.75
N GLU A 150 -19.16 17.41 -9.59
CA GLU A 150 -18.10 17.94 -10.45
C GLU A 150 -16.76 17.23 -10.26
N MET A 151 -16.45 16.75 -9.04
CA MET A 151 -15.20 16.11 -8.71
C MET A 151 -14.93 14.84 -9.54
N MET A 152 -15.97 14.05 -9.80
CA MET A 152 -15.89 12.84 -10.63
C MET A 152 -17.23 12.51 -11.30
N PRO A 153 -17.27 12.22 -12.62
CA PRO A 153 -18.49 11.77 -13.29
C PRO A 153 -19.08 10.51 -12.64
N ASN A 154 -20.41 10.45 -12.57
CA ASN A 154 -21.13 9.37 -11.89
C ASN A 154 -20.78 7.98 -12.44
N GLU A 155 -20.63 7.81 -13.75
CA GLU A 155 -20.28 6.52 -14.37
C GLU A 155 -18.91 6.03 -13.90
N ARG A 156 -17.95 6.96 -13.78
CA ARG A 156 -16.60 6.64 -13.27
C ARG A 156 -16.64 6.30 -11.78
N THR A 157 -17.44 7.03 -11.01
CA THR A 157 -17.66 6.77 -9.58
C THR A 157 -18.26 5.38 -9.35
N GLN A 158 -19.28 5.02 -10.14
CA GLN A 158 -19.93 3.70 -10.08
C GLN A 158 -18.97 2.57 -10.47
N ALA A 159 -18.16 2.76 -11.50
CA ALA A 159 -17.15 1.78 -11.91
C ALA A 159 -16.08 1.59 -10.83
N LEU A 160 -15.62 2.68 -10.22
CA LEU A 160 -14.66 2.63 -9.11
C LEU A 160 -15.26 1.91 -7.89
N TYR A 161 -16.51 2.23 -7.51
CA TYR A 161 -17.20 1.58 -6.41
C TYR A 161 -17.34 0.07 -6.64
N THR A 162 -17.83 -0.33 -7.82
CA THR A 162 -18.01 -1.74 -8.17
C THR A 162 -16.70 -2.52 -8.05
N ARG A 163 -15.60 -1.93 -8.49
CA ARG A 163 -14.28 -2.60 -8.51
C ARG A 163 -13.63 -2.69 -7.14
N LYS A 164 -13.65 -1.59 -6.35
CA LYS A 164 -12.78 -1.45 -5.15
C LYS A 164 -13.51 -1.07 -3.85
N TYR A 165 -14.83 -0.89 -3.89
CA TYR A 165 -15.63 -0.50 -2.73
C TYR A 165 -16.92 -1.33 -2.57
N SER A 166 -17.15 -2.31 -3.45
CA SER A 166 -18.32 -3.19 -3.33
C SER A 166 -18.30 -3.97 -2.01
N SER A 167 -19.48 -4.41 -1.58
CA SER A 167 -19.60 -5.20 -0.33
C SER A 167 -18.76 -6.49 -0.35
N ALA A 168 -18.52 -7.09 -1.53
CA ALA A 168 -17.66 -8.25 -1.66
C ALA A 168 -16.19 -7.88 -1.39
N PHE A 169 -15.70 -6.84 -2.06
CA PHE A 169 -14.34 -6.33 -1.86
C PHE A 169 -14.12 -5.86 -0.42
N ALA A 170 -15.09 -5.13 0.16
CA ALA A 170 -14.99 -4.68 1.55
C ALA A 170 -14.86 -5.86 2.54
N ARG A 171 -15.58 -6.97 2.33
CA ARG A 171 -15.44 -8.16 3.18
C ARG A 171 -14.04 -8.79 3.07
N GLU A 172 -13.49 -8.85 1.88
CA GLU A 172 -12.13 -9.36 1.63
C GLU A 172 -11.09 -8.49 2.33
N MET A 173 -11.15 -7.18 2.15
CA MET A 173 -10.26 -6.24 2.81
C MET A 173 -10.36 -6.29 4.33
N VAL A 174 -11.58 -6.36 4.89
CA VAL A 174 -11.78 -6.48 6.35
C VAL A 174 -11.17 -7.78 6.87
N ARG A 175 -11.32 -8.89 6.15
CA ARG A 175 -10.69 -10.17 6.51
C ARG A 175 -9.17 -10.03 6.55
N SER A 176 -8.59 -9.55 5.47
CA SER A 176 -7.13 -9.45 5.31
C SER A 176 -6.52 -8.47 6.33
N THR A 177 -7.11 -7.29 6.49
CA THR A 177 -6.60 -6.28 7.44
C THR A 177 -6.73 -6.70 8.90
N LYS A 178 -7.74 -7.49 9.26
CA LYS A 178 -7.81 -8.12 10.59
C LYS A 178 -6.65 -9.09 10.83
N GLU A 179 -6.28 -9.89 9.83
CA GLU A 179 -5.13 -10.79 9.94
C GLU A 179 -3.80 -10.03 9.96
N ILE A 180 -3.68 -8.90 9.24
CA ILE A 180 -2.55 -7.98 9.36
C ILE A 180 -2.41 -7.53 10.82
N PHE A 181 -3.48 -6.98 11.41
CA PHE A 181 -3.42 -6.45 12.77
C PHE A 181 -3.14 -7.54 13.80
N LYS A 182 -3.76 -8.71 13.67
CA LYS A 182 -3.49 -9.86 14.51
C LYS A 182 -2.03 -10.36 14.44
N HIS A 183 -1.42 -10.26 13.28
CA HIS A 183 -0.01 -10.59 13.09
C HIS A 183 0.91 -9.50 13.63
N TRP A 184 0.48 -8.25 13.53
CA TRP A 184 1.20 -7.07 13.99
C TRP A 184 1.37 -7.04 15.51
N ASN A 185 0.31 -7.19 16.27
CA ASN A 185 0.35 -7.13 17.73
C ASN A 185 0.70 -8.46 18.42
N ARG A 186 1.20 -9.42 17.66
CA ARG A 186 1.61 -10.71 18.19
C ARG A 186 2.89 -10.57 19.02
N LYS A 187 2.87 -11.07 20.25
CA LYS A 187 4.08 -11.26 21.05
C LYS A 187 4.93 -12.40 20.44
N ASP A 188 6.25 -12.24 20.46
CA ASP A 188 7.21 -13.30 20.07
C ASP A 188 7.19 -14.46 21.06
#